data_c16f6f7ff34abfc04a6ac1213fc859f9
#
_entry.id   c16f6f7ff34abfc04a6ac1213fc859f9
#
_cell.length_a   1.000
_cell.length_b   1.000
_cell.length_c   1.000
_cell.angle_alpha   90.00
_cell.angle_beta   90.00
_cell.angle_gamma   90.00
#
_symmetry.space_group_name_H-M   'P 1'
#
loop_
_entity.id
_entity.type
_entity.pdbx_description
1 polymer ?
#
loop_
_entity_poly.entity_id
_entity_poly.type
_entity_poly.pdbx_seq_one_letter_code
_entity_poly.pdbx_strand_id
1 'polypeptide(L)'
;MAKVKAPLISLGAGGSIAKSVVFAKWRGVPYARVHVVPANPQTTAQTLTRECFQFGDDQFKRMLALAQSVWNAAAQGKAFTARNKFISSYVSRLRPQPDMTDYLSSPGVNGGLPLISFSAVAGGASGEIDVSATIPPVPVDWVHDAVVYTAFLDRAPDTQMTDFMEEEESLAAAWTVGPPRVSSLTFTGLTAGADYCVSAFLRSTRADGVIAYGIGSTVIQAATV
;
A
#
# COMPACT_ATOMS: atom_id res chain seq x y z
N MET A 1 10.56 -20.81 31.01
CA MET A 1 9.72 -21.55 30.06
C MET A 1 10.07 -23.01 30.14
N ALA A 2 9.15 -23.90 30.46
CA ALA A 2 9.39 -25.32 30.58
C ALA A 2 9.00 -26.07 29.31
N LYS A 3 9.87 -26.97 28.83
CA LYS A 3 9.53 -27.89 27.74
C LYS A 3 8.67 -29.01 28.28
N VAL A 4 7.56 -29.32 27.62
CA VAL A 4 6.61 -30.34 28.12
C VAL A 4 6.42 -31.41 27.05
N LYS A 5 6.59 -32.69 27.44
CA LYS A 5 6.22 -33.83 26.59
C LYS A 5 4.86 -34.33 27.07
N ALA A 6 3.92 -34.53 26.14
CA ALA A 6 2.58 -35.03 26.41
C ALA A 6 1.90 -34.33 27.62
N PRO A 7 1.70 -33.01 27.57
CA PRO A 7 1.08 -32.28 28.66
C PRO A 7 -0.35 -32.78 28.90
N LEU A 8 -0.72 -32.92 30.17
CA LEU A 8 -2.07 -33.40 30.61
C LEU A 8 -2.47 -34.76 30.01
N ILE A 9 -1.51 -35.69 29.89
CA ILE A 9 -1.75 -37.05 29.36
C ILE A 9 -2.29 -37.04 27.92
N SER A 10 -2.08 -35.95 27.19
CA SER A 10 -2.48 -35.80 25.79
C SER A 10 -1.28 -35.69 24.88
N LEU A 11 -1.44 -36.03 23.57
CA LEU A 11 -0.40 -35.92 22.56
C LEU A 11 -0.03 -34.45 22.26
N GLY A 12 -0.85 -33.51 22.69
CA GLY A 12 -0.60 -32.09 22.59
C GLY A 12 -1.63 -31.27 23.38
N ALA A 13 -1.22 -30.16 23.94
CA ALA A 13 -2.09 -29.19 24.59
C ALA A 13 -1.84 -27.80 24.03
N GLY A 14 -2.91 -27.00 23.89
CA GLY A 14 -2.86 -25.60 23.50
C GLY A 14 -3.92 -24.82 24.26
N GLY A 15 -3.64 -23.55 24.55
CA GLY A 15 -4.55 -22.68 25.30
C GLY A 15 -4.13 -22.42 26.72
N SER A 16 -5.01 -21.78 27.51
CA SER A 16 -4.75 -21.43 28.91
C SER A 16 -5.68 -22.16 29.86
N ILE A 17 -5.13 -22.57 31.01
CA ILE A 17 -5.91 -23.15 32.10
C ILE A 17 -6.05 -22.11 33.20
N ALA A 18 -7.31 -21.77 33.54
CA ALA A 18 -7.68 -20.86 34.64
C ALA A 18 -6.85 -19.55 34.68
N LYS A 19 -6.41 -19.03 33.51
CA LYS A 19 -5.52 -17.86 33.43
C LYS A 19 -4.23 -17.99 34.24
N SER A 20 -3.81 -19.21 34.60
CA SER A 20 -2.59 -19.44 35.37
C SER A 20 -1.46 -20.03 34.53
N VAL A 21 -1.76 -21.00 33.68
CA VAL A 21 -0.79 -21.69 32.83
C VAL A 21 -1.24 -21.66 31.39
N VAL A 22 -0.32 -21.35 30.48
CA VAL A 22 -0.53 -21.38 29.03
C VAL A 22 0.32 -22.47 28.42
N PHE A 23 -0.32 -23.36 27.66
CA PHE A 23 0.33 -24.36 26.82
C PHE A 23 0.36 -23.85 25.40
N ALA A 24 1.52 -23.88 24.77
CA ALA A 24 1.70 -23.47 23.37
C ALA A 24 2.79 -24.29 22.70
N LYS A 25 2.86 -24.19 21.38
CA LYS A 25 3.90 -24.83 20.56
C LYS A 25 4.68 -23.76 19.80
N TRP A 26 5.99 -23.78 19.92
CA TRP A 26 6.87 -22.88 19.19
C TRP A 26 7.93 -23.67 18.42
N ARG A 27 7.98 -23.49 17.11
CA ARG A 27 8.87 -24.24 16.20
C ARG A 27 8.82 -25.76 16.41
N GLY A 28 7.62 -26.30 16.62
CA GLY A 28 7.43 -27.74 16.84
C GLY A 28 7.64 -28.20 18.27
N VAL A 29 8.19 -27.39 19.16
CA VAL A 29 8.44 -27.74 20.56
C VAL A 29 7.28 -27.28 21.45
N PRO A 30 6.55 -28.20 22.11
CA PRO A 30 5.53 -27.83 23.09
C PRO A 30 6.17 -27.28 24.37
N TYR A 31 5.58 -26.23 24.91
CA TYR A 31 6.02 -25.61 26.16
C TYR A 31 4.85 -25.16 27.03
N ALA A 32 5.10 -25.02 28.31
CA ALA A 32 4.18 -24.39 29.25
C ALA A 32 4.84 -23.15 29.86
N ARG A 33 4.05 -22.12 30.09
CA ARG A 33 4.47 -20.90 30.78
C ARG A 33 3.37 -20.38 31.69
N VAL A 34 3.74 -19.59 32.69
CA VAL A 34 2.77 -18.84 33.47
C VAL A 34 2.03 -17.87 32.55
N HIS A 35 0.72 -17.75 32.74
CA HIS A 35 -0.07 -16.74 32.08
C HIS A 35 0.35 -15.36 32.60
N VAL A 36 0.83 -14.51 31.70
CA VAL A 36 1.19 -13.14 32.01
C VAL A 36 0.31 -12.24 31.14
N VAL A 37 -0.40 -11.32 31.77
CA VAL A 37 -1.03 -10.21 31.07
C VAL A 37 0.05 -9.13 30.90
N PRO A 38 0.54 -8.89 29.68
CA PRO A 38 1.56 -7.89 29.46
C PRO A 38 1.04 -6.51 29.86
N ALA A 39 1.85 -5.75 30.57
CA ALA A 39 1.57 -4.33 30.74
C ALA A 39 1.50 -3.66 29.37
N ASN A 40 0.56 -2.75 29.21
CA ASN A 40 0.45 -1.93 27.99
C ASN A 40 0.91 -0.49 28.30
N PRO A 41 2.21 -0.23 28.33
CA PRO A 41 2.76 1.03 28.84
C PRO A 41 2.44 2.25 27.97
N GLN A 42 1.87 2.06 26.77
CA GLN A 42 1.51 3.14 25.84
C GLN A 42 2.63 4.20 25.67
N THR A 43 3.84 3.71 25.49
CA THR A 43 4.96 4.62 25.19
C THR A 43 4.71 5.31 23.84
N THR A 44 5.24 6.53 23.67
CA THR A 44 5.10 7.30 22.42
C THR A 44 5.45 6.47 21.19
N ALA A 45 6.52 5.67 21.24
CA ALA A 45 6.91 4.81 20.13
C ALA A 45 5.92 3.68 19.85
N GLN A 46 5.26 3.15 20.89
CA GLN A 46 4.22 2.11 20.72
C GLN A 46 2.94 2.73 20.17
N THR A 47 2.55 3.89 20.67
CA THR A 47 1.37 4.63 20.19
C THR A 47 1.55 4.96 18.71
N LEU A 48 2.66 5.58 18.33
CA LEU A 48 2.98 5.89 16.93
C LEU A 48 2.92 4.64 16.03
N THR A 49 3.49 3.52 16.49
CA THR A 49 3.45 2.28 15.70
C THR A 49 2.02 1.78 15.50
N ARG A 50 1.16 1.85 16.54
CA ARG A 50 -0.25 1.45 16.45
C ARG A 50 -1.04 2.36 15.52
N GLU A 51 -0.82 3.67 15.61
CA GLU A 51 -1.41 4.68 14.72
C GLU A 51 -1.03 4.42 13.27
N CYS A 52 0.26 4.17 12.98
CA CYS A 52 0.68 3.78 11.64
C CYS A 52 0.00 2.49 11.13
N PHE A 53 -0.18 1.49 12.00
CA PHE A 53 -0.91 0.26 11.64
C PHE A 53 -2.39 0.53 11.36
N GLN A 54 -3.05 1.29 12.24
CA GLN A 54 -4.46 1.63 12.08
C GLN A 54 -4.69 2.45 10.81
N PHE A 55 -3.87 3.47 10.60
CA PHE A 55 -3.94 4.30 9.42
C PHE A 55 -3.70 3.49 8.13
N GLY A 56 -2.66 2.65 8.09
CA GLY A 56 -2.41 1.79 6.93
C GLY A 56 -3.56 0.79 6.65
N ASP A 57 -4.23 0.32 7.68
CA ASP A 57 -5.39 -0.54 7.56
C ASP A 57 -6.60 0.19 6.98
N ASP A 58 -6.88 1.38 7.48
CA ASP A 58 -7.99 2.21 7.01
C ASP A 58 -7.75 2.69 5.57
N GLN A 59 -6.50 3.01 5.23
CA GLN A 59 -6.07 3.30 3.86
C GLN A 59 -6.40 2.14 2.91
N PHE A 60 -5.93 0.94 3.23
CA PHE A 60 -6.14 -0.21 2.36
C PHE A 60 -7.63 -0.53 2.14
N LYS A 61 -8.48 -0.35 3.16
CA LYS A 61 -9.92 -0.55 3.05
C LYS A 61 -10.61 0.44 2.13
N ARG A 62 -10.11 1.67 2.08
CA ARG A 62 -10.67 2.76 1.25
C ARG A 62 -10.12 2.76 -0.17
N MET A 63 -9.01 2.08 -0.39
CA MET A 63 -8.40 1.92 -1.70
C MET A 63 -9.38 1.29 -2.67
N LEU A 64 -9.50 1.85 -3.87
CA LEU A 64 -10.38 1.31 -4.90
C LEU A 64 -9.79 0.05 -5.56
N ALA A 65 -10.59 -0.59 -6.40
CA ALA A 65 -10.27 -1.91 -6.91
C ALA A 65 -8.97 -1.97 -7.73
N LEU A 66 -8.67 -0.93 -8.51
CA LEU A 66 -7.47 -0.88 -9.34
C LEU A 66 -6.20 -0.79 -8.48
N ALA A 67 -6.16 0.12 -7.50
CA ALA A 67 -5.04 0.24 -6.58
C ALA A 67 -4.87 -1.02 -5.73
N GLN A 68 -5.98 -1.65 -5.28
CA GLN A 68 -5.92 -2.94 -4.57
C GLN A 68 -5.39 -4.08 -5.45
N SER A 69 -5.66 -4.06 -6.77
CA SER A 69 -5.25 -5.12 -7.69
C SER A 69 -3.73 -5.31 -7.71
N VAL A 70 -2.98 -4.22 -7.60
CA VAL A 70 -1.50 -4.24 -7.56
C VAL A 70 -1.00 -4.99 -6.33
N TRP A 71 -1.58 -4.72 -5.18
CA TRP A 71 -1.21 -5.38 -3.93
C TRP A 71 -1.65 -6.83 -3.89
N ASN A 72 -2.80 -7.15 -4.51
CA ASN A 72 -3.24 -8.54 -4.71
C ASN A 72 -2.25 -9.30 -5.60
N ALA A 73 -1.80 -8.69 -6.69
CA ALA A 73 -0.78 -9.28 -7.56
C ALA A 73 0.56 -9.47 -6.81
N ALA A 74 0.97 -8.51 -5.98
CA ALA A 74 2.18 -8.61 -5.16
C ALA A 74 2.12 -9.72 -4.10
N ALA A 75 0.92 -10.07 -3.64
CA ALA A 75 0.69 -11.12 -2.64
C ALA A 75 0.46 -12.51 -3.25
N GLN A 76 0.24 -12.60 -4.55
CA GLN A 76 -0.07 -13.85 -5.22
C GLN A 76 1.06 -14.88 -5.03
N GLY A 77 0.69 -16.09 -4.60
CA GLY A 77 1.63 -17.17 -4.33
C GLY A 77 2.52 -16.97 -3.08
N LYS A 78 2.22 -16.00 -2.23
CA LYS A 78 2.96 -15.71 -1.00
C LYS A 78 2.15 -16.09 0.25
N ALA A 79 2.85 -16.24 1.37
CA ALA A 79 2.23 -16.57 2.67
C ALA A 79 1.60 -15.36 3.40
N PHE A 80 1.43 -14.25 2.74
CA PHE A 80 0.82 -13.03 3.28
C PHE A 80 -0.29 -12.52 2.36
N THR A 81 -1.23 -11.75 2.92
CA THR A 81 -2.30 -11.11 2.16
C THR A 81 -1.84 -9.76 1.57
N ALA A 82 -2.55 -9.26 0.55
CA ALA A 82 -2.32 -7.93 -0.03
C ALA A 82 -2.34 -6.84 1.05
N ARG A 83 -3.34 -6.86 1.94
CA ARG A 83 -3.46 -5.95 3.08
C ARG A 83 -2.24 -5.99 3.99
N ASN A 84 -1.77 -7.19 4.37
CA ASN A 84 -0.60 -7.31 5.22
C ASN A 84 0.67 -6.78 4.53
N LYS A 85 0.82 -7.00 3.24
CA LYS A 85 1.94 -6.48 2.46
C LYS A 85 1.91 -4.96 2.39
N PHE A 86 0.74 -4.37 2.12
CA PHE A 86 0.56 -2.92 2.10
C PHE A 86 0.90 -2.30 3.47
N ILE A 87 0.27 -2.77 4.55
CA ILE A 87 0.50 -2.26 5.90
C ILE A 87 1.98 -2.38 6.29
N SER A 88 2.63 -3.51 5.99
CA SER A 88 4.05 -3.70 6.28
C SER A 88 4.93 -2.69 5.54
N SER A 89 4.66 -2.44 4.26
CA SER A 89 5.38 -1.45 3.47
C SER A 89 5.16 -0.04 3.98
N TYR A 90 3.92 0.27 4.33
CA TYR A 90 3.49 1.55 4.87
C TYR A 90 4.16 1.86 6.21
N VAL A 91 4.05 0.96 7.18
CA VAL A 91 4.66 1.12 8.52
C VAL A 91 6.18 1.25 8.43
N SER A 92 6.83 0.49 7.54
CA SER A 92 8.27 0.56 7.36
C SER A 92 8.75 1.91 6.85
N ARG A 93 7.94 2.61 6.07
CA ARG A 93 8.25 3.92 5.49
C ARG A 93 7.89 5.08 6.41
N LEU A 94 6.70 5.06 7.00
CA LEU A 94 6.20 6.15 7.85
C LEU A 94 6.78 6.17 9.26
N ARG A 95 7.20 5.02 9.79
CA ARG A 95 7.75 4.96 11.15
C ARG A 95 9.01 5.80 11.36
N PRO A 96 9.94 5.91 10.40
CA PRO A 96 11.11 6.80 10.52
C PRO A 96 10.77 8.28 10.33
N GLN A 97 9.78 8.56 9.50
CA GLN A 97 9.34 9.92 9.16
C GLN A 97 7.82 9.90 8.95
N PRO A 98 7.05 10.64 9.74
CA PRO A 98 5.59 10.68 9.58
C PRO A 98 5.14 11.57 8.40
N ASP A 99 5.95 11.64 7.35
CA ASP A 99 5.68 12.44 6.17
C ASP A 99 5.05 11.58 5.07
N MET A 100 3.92 12.01 4.51
CA MET A 100 3.14 11.28 3.51
C MET A 100 3.82 11.21 2.14
N THR A 101 4.94 11.91 1.94
CA THR A 101 5.75 11.80 0.70
C THR A 101 6.24 10.38 0.42
N ASP A 102 6.29 9.53 1.43
CA ASP A 102 6.74 8.14 1.32
C ASP A 102 5.61 7.13 0.99
N TYR A 103 4.42 7.61 0.67
CA TYR A 103 3.34 6.72 0.22
C TYR A 103 3.75 5.93 -1.02
N LEU A 104 3.48 4.65 -1.02
CA LEU A 104 3.75 3.75 -2.13
C LEU A 104 2.45 3.24 -2.73
N SER A 105 2.02 3.80 -3.84
CA SER A 105 0.81 3.34 -4.55
C SER A 105 1.00 1.95 -5.17
N SER A 106 2.20 1.65 -5.64
CA SER A 106 2.55 0.34 -6.19
C SER A 106 3.94 -0.09 -5.74
N PRO A 107 4.09 -1.34 -5.24
CA PRO A 107 5.40 -1.89 -4.84
C PRO A 107 6.27 -2.33 -6.03
N GLY A 108 5.77 -2.20 -7.27
CA GLY A 108 6.36 -2.83 -8.44
C GLY A 108 6.14 -4.34 -8.46
N VAL A 109 5.49 -4.86 -9.49
CA VAL A 109 5.16 -6.30 -9.59
C VAL A 109 5.50 -6.81 -10.98
N ASN A 110 6.02 -8.03 -11.04
CA ASN A 110 6.35 -8.73 -12.29
C ASN A 110 7.33 -7.97 -13.20
N GLY A 111 8.22 -7.16 -12.62
CA GLY A 111 9.20 -6.39 -13.37
C GLY A 111 8.62 -5.20 -14.12
N GLY A 112 7.46 -4.69 -13.70
CA GLY A 112 6.83 -3.52 -14.33
C GLY A 112 7.76 -2.31 -14.35
N LEU A 113 7.67 -1.53 -15.42
CA LEU A 113 8.53 -0.37 -15.64
C LEU A 113 8.07 0.83 -14.81
N PRO A 114 8.99 1.57 -14.19
CA PRO A 114 8.66 2.82 -13.53
C PRO A 114 8.32 3.89 -14.55
N LEU A 115 7.57 4.91 -14.13
CA LEU A 115 7.42 6.15 -14.89
C LEU A 115 8.78 6.86 -15.00
N ILE A 116 9.03 7.55 -16.12
CA ILE A 116 10.24 8.38 -16.29
C ILE A 116 10.16 9.60 -15.39
N SER A 117 9.00 10.25 -15.38
CA SER A 117 8.72 11.39 -14.50
C SER A 117 7.24 11.40 -14.11
N PHE A 118 6.96 11.99 -12.98
CA PHE A 118 5.61 12.26 -12.50
C PHE A 118 5.59 13.64 -11.84
N SER A 119 4.58 14.44 -12.16
CA SER A 119 4.38 15.75 -11.57
C SER A 119 2.91 16.00 -11.32
N ALA A 120 2.62 16.77 -10.30
CA ALA A 120 1.30 17.31 -10.00
C ALA A 120 1.42 18.81 -9.79
N VAL A 121 0.46 19.56 -10.28
CA VAL A 121 0.37 21.02 -10.13
C VAL A 121 -1.08 21.39 -9.81
N ALA A 122 -1.28 22.56 -9.21
CA ALA A 122 -2.63 23.10 -9.01
C ALA A 122 -3.35 23.24 -10.35
N GLY A 123 -4.61 22.79 -10.41
CA GLY A 123 -5.43 22.86 -11.63
C GLY A 123 -5.93 24.25 -11.99
N GLY A 124 -6.71 24.34 -13.02
CA GLY A 124 -7.26 25.62 -13.53
C GLY A 124 -8.48 26.14 -12.77
N ALA A 125 -9.21 25.28 -12.07
CA ALA A 125 -10.39 25.64 -11.31
C ALA A 125 -10.28 25.23 -9.83
N SER A 126 -11.14 25.78 -8.99
CA SER A 126 -11.14 25.47 -7.55
C SER A 126 -11.40 23.98 -7.29
N GLY A 127 -10.58 23.38 -6.45
CA GLY A 127 -10.66 21.95 -6.13
C GLY A 127 -10.12 21.04 -7.23
N GLU A 128 -9.16 21.50 -8.02
CA GLU A 128 -8.52 20.71 -9.07
C GLU A 128 -7.03 20.51 -8.83
N ILE A 129 -6.52 19.38 -9.30
CA ILE A 129 -5.08 19.08 -9.40
C ILE A 129 -4.83 18.46 -10.78
N ASP A 130 -3.94 19.10 -11.55
CA ASP A 130 -3.46 18.57 -12.82
C ASP A 130 -2.26 17.68 -12.60
N VAL A 131 -2.32 16.46 -13.13
CA VAL A 131 -1.25 15.47 -13.03
C VAL A 131 -0.70 15.14 -14.41
N SER A 132 0.59 14.94 -14.49
CA SER A 132 1.23 14.45 -15.71
C SER A 132 2.29 13.40 -15.40
N ALA A 133 2.34 12.37 -16.24
CA ALA A 133 3.29 11.28 -16.14
C ALA A 133 3.96 11.05 -17.50
N THR A 134 5.28 10.92 -17.50
CA THR A 134 6.03 10.51 -18.69
C THR A 134 6.24 9.01 -18.64
N ILE A 135 5.72 8.33 -19.63
CA ILE A 135 5.72 6.89 -19.76
C ILE A 135 6.96 6.45 -20.55
N PRO A 136 7.70 5.42 -20.10
CA PRO A 136 8.86 4.91 -20.82
C PRO A 136 8.46 4.29 -22.16
N PRO A 137 9.41 4.15 -23.11
CA PRO A 137 9.19 3.40 -24.34
C PRO A 137 8.71 1.98 -24.03
N VAL A 138 7.81 1.47 -24.86
CA VAL A 138 7.29 0.11 -24.73
C VAL A 138 8.39 -0.89 -25.14
N PRO A 139 8.77 -1.85 -24.29
CA PRO A 139 9.66 -2.93 -24.67
C PRO A 139 9.04 -3.82 -25.75
N VAL A 140 9.89 -4.52 -26.50
CA VAL A 140 9.43 -5.55 -27.44
C VAL A 140 8.59 -6.59 -26.67
N ASP A 141 7.46 -6.99 -27.23
CA ASP A 141 6.53 -7.95 -26.61
C ASP A 141 5.78 -7.47 -25.35
N TRP A 142 5.74 -6.15 -25.13
CA TRP A 142 4.93 -5.54 -24.09
C TRP A 142 3.90 -4.58 -24.68
N VAL A 143 2.80 -4.40 -23.94
CA VAL A 143 1.81 -3.36 -24.18
C VAL A 143 1.62 -2.56 -22.89
N HIS A 144 1.75 -1.24 -22.97
CA HIS A 144 1.33 -0.38 -21.87
C HIS A 144 -0.17 -0.16 -21.96
N ASP A 145 -0.89 -0.65 -20.96
CA ASP A 145 -2.36 -0.68 -20.94
C ASP A 145 -2.94 0.59 -20.36
N ALA A 146 -2.40 1.05 -19.25
CA ALA A 146 -2.93 2.18 -18.53
C ALA A 146 -1.91 2.83 -17.60
N VAL A 147 -2.11 4.12 -17.32
CA VAL A 147 -1.54 4.81 -16.17
C VAL A 147 -2.64 4.94 -15.13
N VAL A 148 -2.40 4.43 -13.93
CA VAL A 148 -3.33 4.54 -12.81
C VAL A 148 -2.87 5.69 -11.92
N TYR A 149 -3.75 6.65 -11.74
CA TYR A 149 -3.55 7.81 -10.89
C TYR A 149 -4.39 7.66 -9.61
N THR A 150 -3.82 8.02 -8.49
CA THR A 150 -4.53 8.02 -7.22
C THR A 150 -4.27 9.33 -6.49
N ALA A 151 -5.31 9.90 -5.88
CA ALA A 151 -5.19 11.06 -5.02
C ALA A 151 -5.94 10.79 -3.73
N PHE A 152 -5.35 11.19 -2.61
CA PHE A 152 -6.01 11.14 -1.32
C PHE A 152 -5.55 12.30 -0.45
N LEU A 153 -6.46 12.75 0.42
CA LEU A 153 -6.22 13.90 1.28
C LEU A 153 -5.05 13.61 2.24
N ASP A 154 -4.03 14.46 2.18
CA ASP A 154 -2.90 14.41 3.10
C ASP A 154 -3.33 14.97 4.46
N ARG A 155 -3.49 14.08 5.42
CA ARG A 155 -3.79 14.44 6.81
C ARG A 155 -2.82 13.76 7.75
N ALA A 156 -2.56 14.43 8.87
CA ALA A 156 -1.78 13.85 9.96
C ALA A 156 -2.33 12.47 10.38
N PRO A 157 -1.49 11.56 10.92
CA PRO A 157 -1.83 10.16 11.19
C PRO A 157 -3.08 9.92 12.03
N ASP A 158 -3.55 10.92 12.78
CA ASP A 158 -4.71 10.86 13.66
C ASP A 158 -6.04 11.24 13.00
N THR A 159 -6.05 11.67 11.74
CA THR A 159 -7.26 12.07 11.02
C THR A 159 -7.67 11.04 9.97
N GLN A 160 -8.97 10.74 9.89
CA GLN A 160 -9.50 9.79 8.91
C GLN A 160 -9.36 10.35 7.49
N MET A 161 -8.86 9.53 6.57
CA MET A 161 -8.93 9.83 5.14
C MET A 161 -10.38 9.85 4.68
N THR A 162 -10.81 10.95 4.11
CA THR A 162 -12.18 11.09 3.62
C THR A 162 -12.29 10.98 2.11
N ASP A 163 -11.25 11.37 1.36
CA ASP A 163 -11.33 11.52 -0.08
C ASP A 163 -10.20 10.72 -0.75
N PHE A 164 -10.49 9.46 -1.12
CA PHE A 164 -9.63 8.66 -1.97
C PHE A 164 -10.21 8.65 -3.37
N MET A 165 -9.46 9.15 -4.34
CA MET A 165 -9.82 9.14 -5.75
C MET A 165 -8.86 8.26 -6.53
N GLU A 166 -9.40 7.53 -7.50
CA GLU A 166 -8.65 6.67 -8.38
C GLU A 166 -9.18 6.87 -9.81
N GLU A 167 -8.29 7.18 -10.72
CA GLU A 167 -8.62 7.30 -12.12
C GLU A 167 -7.62 6.52 -12.98
N GLU A 168 -8.13 5.85 -14.00
CA GLU A 168 -7.34 5.09 -14.96
C GLU A 168 -7.38 5.81 -16.31
N GLU A 169 -6.24 6.30 -16.78
CA GLU A 169 -6.11 6.68 -18.19
C GLU A 169 -5.76 5.42 -18.97
N SER A 170 -6.75 4.88 -19.69
CA SER A 170 -6.55 3.77 -20.61
C SER A 170 -5.68 4.21 -21.78
N LEU A 171 -4.51 3.59 -21.92
CA LEU A 171 -3.66 3.80 -23.10
C LEU A 171 -4.22 2.93 -24.21
N ALA A 172 -4.64 3.57 -25.33
CA ALA A 172 -5.17 2.84 -26.47
C ALA A 172 -4.21 1.70 -26.89
N ALA A 173 -4.78 0.53 -27.21
CA ALA A 173 -4.07 -0.72 -27.49
C ALA A 173 -3.00 -0.68 -28.58
N ALA A 174 -2.85 0.44 -29.27
CA ALA A 174 -1.92 0.65 -30.39
C ALA A 174 -0.55 1.21 -29.94
N TRP A 175 -0.27 1.36 -28.65
CA TRP A 175 1.05 1.87 -28.30
C TRP A 175 2.10 0.76 -28.20
N THR A 176 2.56 0.39 -29.38
CA THR A 176 3.70 -0.48 -29.60
C THR A 176 4.85 0.40 -30.10
N VAL A 177 5.99 0.37 -29.47
CA VAL A 177 7.27 0.97 -29.89
C VAL A 177 7.18 2.45 -30.33
N GLY A 178 7.57 3.37 -29.48
CA GLY A 178 7.62 4.81 -29.78
C GLY A 178 8.46 5.58 -28.77
N PRO A 179 8.68 6.88 -28.99
CA PRO A 179 9.34 7.74 -28.01
C PRO A 179 8.52 7.82 -26.71
N PRO A 180 9.11 8.31 -25.61
CA PRO A 180 8.38 8.55 -24.36
C PRO A 180 7.08 9.32 -24.63
N ARG A 181 5.99 8.89 -23.99
CA ARG A 181 4.68 9.54 -24.11
C ARG A 181 4.33 10.25 -22.80
N VAL A 182 3.66 11.37 -22.90
CA VAL A 182 3.09 12.07 -21.74
C VAL A 182 1.61 11.71 -21.66
N SER A 183 1.21 11.25 -20.49
CA SER A 183 -0.17 11.04 -20.03
C SER A 183 -0.51 12.18 -19.09
N SER A 184 -1.71 12.73 -19.17
CA SER A 184 -2.17 13.81 -18.29
C SER A 184 -3.64 13.62 -17.90
N LEU A 185 -3.96 13.96 -16.65
CA LEU A 185 -5.28 13.86 -16.09
C LEU A 185 -5.51 15.05 -15.15
N THR A 186 -6.76 15.46 -14.97
CA THR A 186 -7.16 16.45 -13.96
C THR A 186 -8.09 15.78 -12.95
N PHE A 187 -7.68 15.75 -11.68
CA PHE A 187 -8.58 15.42 -10.58
C PHE A 187 -9.48 16.60 -10.29
N THR A 188 -10.77 16.37 -10.16
CA THR A 188 -11.78 17.39 -9.89
C THR A 188 -12.59 17.04 -8.64
N GLY A 189 -13.26 18.03 -8.06
CA GLY A 189 -14.12 17.81 -6.88
C GLY A 189 -13.34 17.62 -5.58
N LEU A 190 -12.07 18.01 -5.55
CA LEU A 190 -11.24 17.99 -4.36
C LEU A 190 -11.60 19.13 -3.40
N THR A 191 -11.22 19.01 -2.14
CA THR A 191 -11.36 20.11 -1.17
C THR A 191 -10.35 21.21 -1.50
N ALA A 192 -10.85 22.39 -1.87
CA ALA A 192 -10.01 23.53 -2.24
C ALA A 192 -9.01 23.91 -1.13
N GLY A 193 -7.76 24.15 -1.52
CA GLY A 193 -6.68 24.52 -0.62
C GLY A 193 -6.18 23.41 0.30
N ALA A 194 -6.70 22.18 0.18
CA ALA A 194 -6.20 21.05 0.94
C ALA A 194 -5.05 20.35 0.22
N ASP A 195 -4.07 19.84 0.97
CA ASP A 195 -2.96 19.07 0.45
C ASP A 195 -3.39 17.63 0.16
N TYR A 196 -3.03 17.16 -1.02
CA TYR A 196 -3.28 15.79 -1.47
C TYR A 196 -1.97 15.07 -1.76
N CYS A 197 -1.89 13.84 -1.29
CA CYS A 197 -0.87 12.91 -1.71
C CYS A 197 -1.32 12.28 -3.04
N VAL A 198 -0.68 12.68 -4.12
CA VAL A 198 -0.99 12.22 -5.46
C VAL A 198 0.07 11.24 -5.92
N SER A 199 -0.32 10.14 -6.51
CA SER A 199 0.61 9.15 -7.02
C SER A 199 0.16 8.55 -8.35
N ALA A 200 1.11 8.01 -9.10
CA ALA A 200 0.84 7.32 -10.34
C ALA A 200 1.72 6.09 -10.49
N PHE A 201 1.21 5.09 -11.20
CA PHE A 201 1.98 3.93 -11.62
C PHE A 201 1.51 3.40 -12.97
N LEU A 202 2.41 2.74 -13.69
CA LEU A 202 2.15 2.16 -15.02
C LEU A 202 1.67 0.71 -14.87
N ARG A 203 0.60 0.38 -15.60
CA ARG A 203 0.16 -1.00 -15.82
C ARG A 203 0.51 -1.42 -17.24
N SER A 204 1.09 -2.59 -17.37
CA SER A 204 1.50 -3.13 -18.69
C SER A 204 1.18 -4.61 -18.76
N THR A 205 0.83 -5.10 -19.95
CA THR A 205 0.65 -6.52 -20.24
C THR A 205 1.81 -7.00 -21.10
N ARG A 206 2.43 -8.10 -20.69
CA ARG A 206 3.49 -8.79 -21.43
C ARG A 206 2.88 -9.74 -22.46
N ALA A 207 3.68 -10.15 -23.45
CA ALA A 207 3.23 -11.12 -24.46
C ALA A 207 2.75 -12.47 -23.88
N ASP A 208 3.26 -12.85 -22.71
CA ASP A 208 2.83 -14.05 -22.00
C ASP A 208 1.49 -13.87 -21.25
N GLY A 209 0.85 -12.71 -21.38
CA GLY A 209 -0.41 -12.34 -20.71
C GLY A 209 -0.24 -11.93 -19.24
N VAL A 210 0.98 -11.87 -18.73
CA VAL A 210 1.24 -11.46 -17.35
C VAL A 210 1.13 -9.95 -17.22
N ILE A 211 0.31 -9.49 -16.28
CA ILE A 211 0.19 -8.07 -15.95
C ILE A 211 1.37 -7.67 -15.04
N ALA A 212 2.07 -6.63 -15.46
CA ALA A 212 3.17 -6.02 -14.74
C ALA A 212 2.79 -4.62 -14.27
N TYR A 213 3.19 -4.27 -13.06
CA TYR A 213 2.93 -2.96 -12.47
C TYR A 213 4.24 -2.27 -12.12
N GLY A 214 4.42 -1.04 -12.57
CA GLY A 214 5.57 -0.20 -12.22
C GLY A 214 5.55 0.21 -10.76
N ILE A 215 6.70 0.64 -10.26
CA ILE A 215 6.78 1.26 -8.93
C ILE A 215 6.04 2.60 -8.98
N GLY A 216 5.22 2.87 -7.95
CA GLY A 216 4.49 4.13 -7.84
C GLY A 216 5.42 5.32 -7.58
N SER A 217 5.14 6.43 -8.24
CA SER A 217 5.74 7.74 -7.98
C SER A 217 4.72 8.61 -7.25
N THR A 218 5.16 9.37 -6.25
CA THR A 218 4.28 10.15 -5.36
C THR A 218 4.76 11.58 -5.21
N VAL A 219 3.81 12.50 -5.15
CA VAL A 219 4.03 13.95 -4.90
C VAL A 219 2.91 14.46 -4.00
N ILE A 220 3.21 15.41 -3.11
CA ILE A 220 2.20 16.16 -2.38
C ILE A 220 1.90 17.45 -3.12
N GLN A 221 0.62 17.72 -3.35
CA GLN A 221 0.15 18.89 -4.06
C GLN A 221 -1.13 19.44 -3.42
N ALA A 222 -1.18 20.74 -3.18
CA ALA A 222 -2.41 21.43 -2.79
C ALA A 222 -3.37 21.55 -3.97
N ALA A 223 -4.66 21.28 -3.72
CA ALA A 223 -5.71 21.57 -4.69
C ALA A 223 -5.89 23.08 -4.84
N THR A 224 -6.28 23.53 -6.02
CA THR A 224 -6.53 24.95 -6.31
C THR A 224 -7.62 25.53 -5.38
N VAL A 225 -7.40 26.73 -4.90
CA VAL A 225 -8.33 27.48 -4.01
C VAL A 225 -9.51 28.01 -4.77
#